data_dd7594700ca65bddd983f82e9bee23fd
#
_entry.id   dd7594700ca65bddd983f82e9bee23fd
#
_cell.length_a   1.000
_cell.length_b   1.000
_cell.length_c   1.000
_cell.angle_alpha   90.00
_cell.angle_beta   90.00
_cell.angle_gamma   90.00
#
_symmetry.space_group_name_H-M   'P 1'
#
loop_
_entity.id
_entity.type
_entity.pdbx_description
1 polymer ?
#
loop_
_entity_poly.entity_id
_entity_poly.type
_entity_poly.pdbx_seq_one_letter_code
_entity_poly.pdbx_strand_id
1 'polypeptide(L)'
;GCVSIHLEDNLARAYYTHRQIQQLADHQIIDIRSNRAFEPERPEYSFPQDERMPKLFDTYLGMQSKLSKQAFYDEDFKCLDYFVFLEINKIATSFVMNKMVQR
;
A
#
# COMPACT_ATOMS: atom_id res chain seq x y z
N GLY A 1 -5.09 -2.49 9.62
CA GLY A 1 -3.64 -2.53 9.72
C GLY A 1 -2.97 -1.47 8.87
N CYS A 2 -1.68 -1.45 8.92
CA CYS A 2 -0.90 -0.55 8.08
C CYS A 2 0.36 -1.26 7.55
N VAL A 3 0.87 -0.74 6.43
CA VAL A 3 2.15 -1.16 5.88
C VAL A 3 3.08 0.04 5.91
N SER A 4 4.27 -0.14 6.45
CA SER A 4 5.24 0.93 6.64
C SER A 4 6.43 0.78 5.73
N ILE A 5 6.92 1.90 5.19
CA ILE A 5 8.13 1.97 4.38
C ILE A 5 9.10 2.92 5.06
N HIS A 6 10.26 2.41 5.46
CA HIS A 6 11.31 3.25 6.05
C HIS A 6 12.01 4.07 4.98
N LEU A 7 12.02 5.39 5.16
CA LEU A 7 12.54 6.30 4.14
C LEU A 7 14.06 6.29 4.02
N GLU A 8 14.80 6.11 5.11
CA GLU A 8 16.25 6.21 5.08
C GLU A 8 16.89 5.22 4.11
N ASP A 9 16.40 3.98 4.10
CA ASP A 9 16.99 2.91 3.31
C ASP A 9 16.20 2.57 2.05
N ASN A 10 14.99 3.13 1.89
CA ASN A 10 14.06 2.71 0.85
C ASN A 10 13.37 3.89 0.17
N LEU A 11 14.11 4.98 -0.06
CA LEU A 11 13.52 6.18 -0.66
C LEU A 11 12.96 5.91 -2.05
N ALA A 12 13.71 5.19 -2.89
CA ALA A 12 13.22 4.81 -4.23
C ALA A 12 11.94 4.00 -4.16
N ARG A 13 11.90 3.05 -3.23
CA ARG A 13 10.70 2.22 -3.02
C ARG A 13 9.51 3.05 -2.53
N ALA A 14 9.75 4.03 -1.67
CA ALA A 14 8.70 4.92 -1.19
C ALA A 14 8.08 5.73 -2.33
N TYR A 15 8.89 6.35 -3.18
CA TYR A 15 8.41 7.08 -4.34
C TYR A 15 7.69 6.17 -5.34
N TYR A 16 8.27 5.02 -5.60
CA TYR A 16 7.67 4.04 -6.51
C TYR A 16 6.30 3.59 -5.99
N THR A 17 6.22 3.23 -4.72
CA THR A 17 4.98 2.79 -4.09
C THR A 17 3.91 3.89 -4.16
N HIS A 18 4.28 5.11 -3.85
CA HIS A 18 3.37 6.25 -3.95
C HIS A 18 2.79 6.36 -5.36
N ARG A 19 3.65 6.31 -6.38
CA ARG A 19 3.22 6.39 -7.77
C ARG A 19 2.27 5.26 -8.13
N GLN A 20 2.59 4.03 -7.74
CA GLN A 20 1.75 2.88 -8.04
C GLN A 20 0.37 2.98 -7.38
N ILE A 21 0.32 3.45 -6.14
CA ILE A 21 -0.96 3.61 -5.43
C ILE A 21 -1.83 4.67 -6.10
N GLN A 22 -1.23 5.75 -6.60
CA GLN A 22 -2.00 6.77 -7.33
C GLN A 22 -2.62 6.24 -8.63
N GLN A 23 -2.12 5.13 -9.16
CA GLN A 23 -2.61 4.50 -10.39
C GLN A 23 -3.61 3.37 -10.14
N LEU A 24 -3.87 3.02 -8.88
CA LEU A 24 -4.83 1.97 -8.55
C LEU A 24 -6.26 2.39 -8.91
N ALA A 25 -7.10 1.41 -9.18
CA ALA A 25 -8.52 1.63 -9.46
C ALA A 25 -9.24 2.12 -8.20
N ASP A 26 -10.34 2.86 -8.40
CA ASP A 26 -11.11 3.45 -7.30
C ASP A 26 -11.57 2.41 -6.26
N HIS A 27 -11.90 1.20 -6.70
CA HIS A 27 -12.34 0.14 -5.78
C HIS A 27 -11.20 -0.43 -4.92
N GLN A 28 -9.95 -0.07 -5.23
CA GLN A 28 -8.75 -0.54 -4.51
C GLN A 28 -8.21 0.50 -3.54
N ILE A 29 -8.79 1.69 -3.50
CA ILE A 29 -8.31 2.78 -2.65
C ILE A 29 -9.40 3.37 -1.79
N ILE A 30 -8.99 3.90 -0.64
CA ILE A 30 -9.82 4.74 0.23
C ILE A 30 -9.15 6.10 0.32
N ASP A 31 -9.91 7.15 0.04
CA ASP A 31 -9.41 8.53 0.11
C ASP A 31 -9.48 9.01 1.56
N ILE A 32 -8.45 8.71 2.32
CA ILE A 32 -8.28 9.22 3.67
C ILE A 32 -7.27 10.35 3.61
N ARG A 33 -7.68 11.50 4.11
CA ARG A 33 -6.82 12.67 4.16
C ARG A 33 -6.13 12.77 5.51
N SER A 34 -4.85 13.12 5.47
CA SER A 34 -4.04 13.31 6.67
C SER A 34 -3.38 14.68 6.64
N ASN A 35 -3.28 15.31 7.79
CA ASN A 35 -2.52 16.56 7.93
C ASN A 35 -1.01 16.34 7.69
N ARG A 36 -0.55 15.11 7.73
CA ARG A 36 0.84 14.72 7.52
C ARG A 36 0.98 13.81 6.32
N ALA A 37 0.25 14.09 5.26
CA ALA A 37 0.34 13.33 4.04
C ALA A 37 1.74 13.46 3.42
N PHE A 38 2.26 12.35 2.94
CA PHE A 38 3.52 12.35 2.21
C PHE A 38 3.29 12.93 0.81
N GLU A 39 4.06 13.95 0.50
CA GLU A 39 4.11 14.52 -0.85
C GLU A 39 5.52 14.41 -1.35
N PRO A 40 5.75 13.66 -2.44
CA PRO A 40 7.10 13.50 -2.97
C PRO A 40 7.62 14.83 -3.52
N GLU A 41 8.80 15.23 -3.05
CA GLU A 41 9.44 16.47 -3.49
C GLU A 41 9.95 16.40 -4.93
N ARG A 42 10.10 15.19 -5.45
CA ARG A 42 10.63 14.95 -6.79
C ARG A 42 9.67 14.10 -7.61
N PRO A 43 8.67 14.72 -8.24
CA PRO A 43 7.70 13.96 -9.06
C PRO A 43 8.36 13.26 -10.26
N GLU A 44 9.56 13.69 -10.65
CA GLU A 44 10.31 13.13 -11.78
C GLU A 44 11.34 12.09 -11.35
N TYR A 45 11.25 11.59 -10.12
CA TYR A 45 12.18 10.61 -9.61
C TYR A 45 12.18 9.35 -10.48
N SER A 46 13.36 9.00 -11.02
CA SER A 46 13.52 7.79 -11.82
C SER A 46 13.83 6.61 -10.92
N PHE A 47 13.25 5.46 -11.26
CA PHE A 47 13.39 4.26 -10.45
C PHE A 47 14.29 3.24 -11.10
N PRO A 48 15.02 2.42 -10.31
CA PRO A 48 15.65 1.21 -10.82
C PRO A 48 14.63 0.32 -11.51
N GLN A 49 15.04 -0.40 -12.55
CA GLN A 49 14.14 -1.28 -13.31
C GLN A 49 13.54 -2.39 -12.45
N ASP A 50 14.24 -2.78 -11.40
CA ASP A 50 13.81 -3.84 -10.49
C ASP A 50 13.07 -3.32 -9.25
N GLU A 51 12.73 -2.03 -9.20
CA GLU A 51 12.02 -1.48 -8.05
C GLU A 51 10.62 -2.05 -7.93
N ARG A 52 10.20 -2.27 -6.70
CA ARG A 52 8.91 -2.91 -6.39
C ARG A 52 8.29 -2.29 -5.15
N MET A 53 6.96 -2.44 -5.04
CA MET A 53 6.28 -2.19 -3.77
C MET A 53 6.64 -3.29 -2.78
N PRO A 54 6.57 -3.01 -1.45
CA PRO A 54 6.69 -4.08 -0.46
C PRO A 54 5.70 -5.21 -0.73
N LYS A 55 6.14 -6.45 -0.51
CA LYS A 55 5.32 -7.64 -0.80
C LYS A 55 3.97 -7.64 -0.08
N LEU A 56 3.91 -7.02 1.10
CA LEU A 56 2.65 -6.94 1.84
C LEU A 56 1.55 -6.22 1.06
N PHE A 57 1.90 -5.22 0.23
CA PHE A 57 0.91 -4.56 -0.61
C PHE A 57 0.29 -5.52 -1.60
N ASP A 58 1.11 -6.35 -2.26
CA ASP A 58 0.61 -7.35 -3.20
C ASP A 58 -0.30 -8.35 -2.51
N THR A 59 0.08 -8.79 -1.31
CA THR A 59 -0.72 -9.71 -0.52
C THR A 59 -2.09 -9.11 -0.19
N TYR A 60 -2.11 -7.89 0.32
CA TYR A 60 -3.37 -7.23 0.67
C TYR A 60 -4.25 -6.95 -0.55
N LEU A 61 -3.65 -6.51 -1.65
CA LEU A 61 -4.40 -6.29 -2.89
C LEU A 61 -4.99 -7.60 -3.43
N GLY A 62 -4.24 -8.71 -3.31
CA GLY A 62 -4.73 -10.03 -3.67
C GLY A 62 -5.89 -10.51 -2.79
N MET A 63 -6.00 -9.98 -1.57
CA MET A 63 -7.12 -10.24 -0.64
C MET A 63 -8.30 -9.29 -0.86
N GLN A 64 -8.30 -8.51 -1.93
CA GLN A 64 -9.33 -7.51 -2.25
C GLN A 64 -9.47 -6.44 -1.18
N SER A 65 -8.38 -6.12 -0.50
CA SER A 65 -8.34 -5.01 0.46
C SER A 65 -8.28 -3.68 -0.28
N LYS A 66 -8.51 -2.60 0.47
CA LYS A 66 -8.34 -1.24 -0.02
C LYS A 66 -7.18 -0.60 0.71
N LEU A 67 -6.40 0.19 -0.03
CA LEU A 67 -5.27 0.94 0.52
C LEU A 67 -5.63 2.42 0.62
N SER A 68 -5.08 3.11 1.61
CA SER A 68 -5.20 4.56 1.67
C SER A 68 -4.46 5.18 0.48
N LYS A 69 -5.08 6.17 -0.15
CA LYS A 69 -4.49 6.88 -1.29
C LYS A 69 -3.24 7.65 -0.88
N GLN A 70 -3.23 8.17 0.34
CA GLN A 70 -2.11 8.93 0.88
C GLN A 70 -1.42 8.15 1.98
N ALA A 71 -0.09 8.27 2.03
CA ALA A 71 0.68 7.78 3.15
C ALA A 71 0.66 8.79 4.28
N PHE A 72 0.68 8.28 5.50
CA PHE A 72 0.89 9.08 6.68
C PHE A 72 2.38 9.09 7.01
N TYR A 73 2.97 10.28 7.18
CA TYR A 73 4.39 10.40 7.51
C TYR A 73 4.58 10.37 9.02
N ASP A 74 5.34 9.39 9.49
CA ASP A 74 5.72 9.25 10.90
C ASP A 74 7.13 9.83 11.09
N GLU A 75 7.19 11.00 11.73
CA GLU A 75 8.46 11.70 11.95
C GLU A 75 9.38 10.97 12.92
N ASP A 76 8.82 10.28 13.91
CA ASP A 76 9.61 9.60 14.93
C ASP A 76 10.36 8.41 14.37
N PHE A 77 9.71 7.64 13.51
CA PHE A 77 10.30 6.46 12.88
C PHE A 77 10.78 6.71 11.46
N LYS A 78 10.56 7.91 10.92
CA LYS A 78 10.91 8.30 9.56
C LYS A 78 10.42 7.28 8.53
N CYS A 79 9.15 6.95 8.63
CA CYS A 79 8.53 6.00 7.72
C CYS A 79 7.21 6.52 7.17
N LEU A 80 6.80 5.95 6.05
CA LEU A 80 5.50 6.17 5.44
C LEU A 80 4.58 5.03 5.83
N ASP A 81 3.43 5.35 6.40
CA ASP A 81 2.42 4.36 6.77
C ASP A 81 1.23 4.46 5.83
N TYR A 82 0.92 3.36 5.16
CA TYR A 82 -0.29 3.22 4.36
C TYR A 82 -1.29 2.37 5.11
N PHE A 83 -2.51 2.87 5.25
CA PHE A 83 -3.57 2.12 5.92
C PHE A 83 -4.15 1.08 4.96
N VAL A 84 -4.47 -0.08 5.52
CA VAL A 84 -5.06 -1.20 4.80
C VAL A 84 -6.41 -1.50 5.41
N PHE A 85 -7.44 -1.59 4.57
CA PHE A 85 -8.80 -1.89 4.97
C PHE A 85 -9.24 -3.21 4.36
N LEU A 86 -9.54 -4.17 5.23
CA LEU A 86 -9.99 -5.49 4.84
C LEU A 86 -11.45 -5.64 5.25
N GLU A 87 -12.28 -6.11 4.30
CA GLU A 87 -13.66 -6.49 4.62
C GLU A 87 -13.66 -7.95 5.08
N ILE A 88 -14.00 -8.17 6.33
CA ILE A 88 -13.96 -9.50 6.96
C ILE A 88 -14.79 -10.52 6.18
N ASN A 89 -15.96 -10.12 5.69
CA ASN A 89 -16.84 -11.01 4.94
C ASN A 89 -16.20 -11.49 3.64
N LYS A 90 -15.46 -10.62 2.95
CA LYS A 90 -14.74 -10.99 1.72
C LYS A 90 -13.59 -11.95 2.02
N ILE A 91 -12.87 -11.73 3.12
CA ILE A 91 -11.79 -12.60 3.56
C ILE A 91 -12.34 -13.99 3.86
N ALA A 92 -13.42 -14.07 4.61
CA ALA A 92 -14.06 -15.35 4.98
C ALA A 92 -14.51 -16.10 3.72
N THR A 93 -15.13 -15.41 2.77
CA THR A 93 -15.58 -16.02 1.51
C THR A 93 -14.39 -16.56 0.71
N SER A 94 -13.33 -15.78 0.56
CA SER A 94 -12.11 -16.21 -0.14
C SER A 94 -11.49 -17.43 0.54
N PHE A 95 -11.41 -17.42 1.85
CA PHE A 95 -10.86 -18.53 2.63
C PHE A 95 -11.66 -19.80 2.44
N VAL A 96 -12.99 -19.73 2.49
CA VAL A 96 -13.88 -20.87 2.28
C VAL A 96 -13.73 -21.42 0.86
N MET A 97 -13.71 -20.54 -0.14
CA MET A 97 -13.54 -20.96 -1.54
C MET A 97 -12.21 -21.65 -1.75
N ASN A 98 -11.12 -21.13 -1.19
CA ASN A 98 -9.81 -21.76 -1.29
C ASN A 98 -9.82 -23.16 -0.66
N LYS A 99 -10.45 -23.32 0.47
CA LYS A 99 -10.59 -24.65 1.10
C LYS A 99 -11.40 -25.62 0.26
N MET A 100 -12.44 -25.13 -0.40
CA MET A 100 -13.25 -25.97 -1.28
C MET A 100 -12.48 -26.44 -2.51
N VAL A 101 -11.59 -25.60 -3.04
CA VAL A 101 -10.78 -25.92 -4.22
C VAL A 101 -9.63 -26.88 -3.88
N GLN A 102 -9.13 -26.87 -2.65
CA GLN A 102 -8.03 -27.73 -2.21
C GLN A 102 -8.45 -29.15 -1.82
N ARG A 103 -9.73 -29.46 -1.82
CA ARG A 103 -10.21 -30.79 -1.52
C ARG A 103 -10.16 -31.72 -2.74
#